data_6c868675ddee6b64a4ebfa0cedab8af5
#
_entry.id   6c868675ddee6b64a4ebfa0cedab8af5
#
_cell.length_a   1.000
_cell.length_b   1.000
_cell.length_c   1.000
_cell.angle_alpha   90.00
_cell.angle_beta   90.00
_cell.angle_gamma   90.00
#
_symmetry.space_group_name_H-M   'P 1'
#
loop_
_entity.id
_entity.type
_entity.pdbx_description
1 polymer ?
#
loop_
_entity_poly.entity_id
_entity_poly.type
_entity_poly.pdbx_seq_one_letter_code
_entity_poly.pdbx_strand_id
1 'polypeptide(L)' 'MDLEYILEELKPLDYYKESKCLTLMFPENIVIFLREWEDEELMWHVFENKQSIDAGTDEEEKIIPMLKRYLNDNRRAV' A
#
# COMPACT_ATOMS: atom_id res chain seq x y z
N MET A 1 -0.52 10.50 -7.57
CA MET A 1 0.11 9.24 -7.07
C MET A 1 1.32 8.93 -7.94
N ASP A 2 2.47 8.82 -7.32
CA ASP A 2 3.72 8.50 -8.01
C ASP A 2 3.93 7.00 -8.04
N LEU A 3 3.48 6.36 -9.11
CA LEU A 3 3.53 4.90 -9.25
C LEU A 3 4.95 4.36 -9.17
N GLU A 4 5.89 5.00 -9.85
CA GLU A 4 7.27 4.54 -9.89
C GLU A 4 7.90 4.54 -8.49
N TYR A 5 7.69 5.62 -7.74
CA TYR A 5 8.17 5.73 -6.37
C TYR A 5 7.55 4.66 -5.47
N ILE A 6 6.23 4.47 -5.57
CA ILE A 6 5.53 3.48 -4.76
C ILE A 6 6.05 2.07 -5.02
N LEU A 7 6.19 1.69 -6.29
CA LEU A 7 6.68 0.37 -6.66
C LEU A 7 8.13 0.15 -6.19
N GLU A 8 8.95 1.18 -6.31
CA GLU A 8 10.35 1.10 -5.89
C GLU A 8 10.47 0.93 -4.38
N GLU A 9 9.66 1.66 -3.61
CA GLU A 9 9.72 1.62 -2.15
C GLU A 9 9.07 0.38 -1.55
N LEU A 10 7.92 -0.04 -2.06
CA LEU A 10 7.17 -1.15 -1.48
C LEU A 10 7.48 -2.51 -2.10
N LYS A 11 7.95 -2.55 -3.34
CA LYS A 11 8.37 -3.78 -4.02
C LYS A 11 7.34 -4.91 -3.95
N PRO A 12 6.13 -4.70 -4.50
CA PRO A 12 5.12 -5.77 -4.50
C PRO A 12 5.51 -6.90 -5.44
N LEU A 13 4.91 -8.07 -5.24
CA LEU A 13 5.05 -9.19 -6.17
C LEU A 13 4.37 -8.88 -7.49
N ASP A 14 3.25 -8.19 -7.42
CA ASP A 14 2.46 -7.81 -8.58
C ASP A 14 1.62 -6.59 -8.23
N TYR A 15 1.09 -5.93 -9.23
CA TYR A 15 0.23 -4.78 -9.00
C TYR A 15 -0.76 -4.60 -10.14
N TYR A 16 -1.84 -3.89 -9.85
CA TYR A 16 -2.85 -3.53 -10.85
C TYR A 16 -3.21 -2.07 -10.69
N LYS A 17 -3.02 -1.30 -11.75
CA LYS A 17 -3.32 0.14 -11.75
C LYS A 17 -4.53 0.40 -12.63
N GLU A 18 -5.56 1.00 -12.07
CA GLU A 18 -6.76 1.35 -12.81
C GLU A 18 -7.24 2.73 -12.37
N SER A 19 -7.23 3.69 -13.31
CA SER A 19 -7.64 5.06 -13.05
C SER A 19 -6.91 5.64 -11.82
N LYS A 20 -7.63 5.97 -10.75
CA LYS A 20 -7.05 6.55 -9.53
C LYS A 20 -6.77 5.51 -8.46
N CYS A 21 -6.89 4.23 -8.79
CA CYS A 21 -6.75 3.14 -7.83
C CYS A 21 -5.54 2.29 -8.17
N LEU A 22 -4.85 1.84 -7.15
CA LEU A 22 -3.70 0.96 -7.27
C LEU A 22 -3.85 -0.19 -6.28
N THR A 23 -3.77 -1.41 -6.79
CA THR A 23 -3.79 -2.62 -5.96
C THR A 23 -2.40 -3.22 -5.96
N LEU A 24 -1.83 -3.43 -4.77
CA LEU A 24 -0.50 -3.99 -4.61
C LEU A 24 -0.61 -5.33 -3.90
N MET A 25 0.01 -6.34 -4.48
CA MET A 25 -0.03 -7.71 -3.94
C MET A 25 1.33 -8.11 -3.40
N PHE A 26 1.35 -8.64 -2.19
CA PHE A 26 2.56 -9.01 -1.48
C PHE A 26 2.51 -10.47 -1.02
N PRO A 27 3.65 -11.05 -0.60
CA PRO A 27 3.66 -12.39 -0.02
C PRO A 27 2.75 -12.48 1.21
N GLU A 28 2.35 -13.72 1.56
CA GLU A 28 1.56 -14.01 2.76
C GLU A 28 0.15 -13.45 2.72
N ASN A 29 -0.42 -13.34 1.52
CA ASN A 29 -1.79 -12.85 1.31
C ASN A 29 -2.01 -11.43 1.84
N ILE A 30 -0.99 -10.59 1.73
CA ILE A 30 -1.11 -9.17 2.05
C ILE A 30 -1.45 -8.42 0.77
N VAL A 31 -2.51 -7.63 0.83
CA VAL A 31 -2.94 -6.78 -0.29
C VAL A 31 -3.12 -5.36 0.24
N ILE A 32 -2.56 -4.40 -0.47
CA ILE A 32 -2.70 -3.00 -0.12
C ILE A 32 -3.37 -2.27 -1.27
N PHE A 33 -4.46 -1.57 -0.95
CA PHE A 33 -5.14 -0.70 -1.90
C PHE A 33 -4.77 0.74 -1.63
N LEU A 34 -4.43 1.47 -2.69
CA LEU A 34 -4.18 2.91 -2.64
C LEU A 34 -5.11 3.58 -3.63
N ARG A 35 -5.68 4.70 -3.22
CA ARG A 35 -6.58 5.46 -4.08
C ARG A 35 -6.28 6.95 -3.92
N GLU A 36 -6.25 7.67 -5.03
CA GLU A 36 -6.13 9.12 -4.97
C GLU A 36 -7.39 9.71 -4.33
N TRP A 37 -7.18 10.55 -3.35
CA TRP A 37 -8.23 11.22 -2.60
C TRP A 37 -8.12 12.72 -2.81
N GLU A 38 -8.83 13.50 -2.03
CA GLU A 38 -8.82 14.96 -2.15
C GLU A 38 -7.48 15.56 -1.69
N ASP A 39 -7.14 16.73 -2.26
CA ASP A 39 -6.00 17.56 -1.83
C ASP A 39 -4.66 16.81 -1.70
N GLU A 40 -4.31 16.08 -2.75
CA GLU A 40 -3.02 15.36 -2.81
C GLU A 40 -2.86 14.28 -1.76
N GLU A 41 -3.95 13.88 -1.12
CA GLU A 41 -3.93 12.76 -0.17
C GLU A 41 -4.20 11.45 -0.88
N LEU A 42 -3.75 10.37 -0.27
CA LEU A 42 -4.10 9.02 -0.67
C LEU A 42 -4.92 8.37 0.43
N MET A 43 -5.85 7.52 0.00
CA MET A 43 -6.52 6.61 0.91
C MET A 43 -5.82 5.26 0.81
N TRP A 44 -5.52 4.64 1.95
CA TRP A 44 -4.93 3.31 1.95
C TRP A 44 -5.83 2.33 2.69
N HIS A 45 -5.72 1.06 2.30
CA HIS A 45 -6.46 -0.01 2.96
C HIS A 45 -5.60 -1.27 2.88
N VAL A 46 -5.27 -1.83 4.05
CA VAL A 46 -4.41 -3.01 4.14
C VAL A 46 -5.25 -4.22 4.50
N PHE A 47 -5.08 -5.30 3.75
CA PHE A 47 -5.73 -6.58 4.00
C PHE A 47 -4.69 -7.65 4.25
N GLU A 48 -4.93 -8.49 5.25
CA GLU A 48 -4.16 -9.71 5.51
C GLU A 48 -5.13 -10.89 5.52
N ASN A 49 -4.87 -11.90 4.69
CA ASN A 49 -5.74 -13.07 4.58
C ASN A 49 -7.19 -12.67 4.36
N LYS A 50 -7.42 -11.68 3.48
CA LYS A 50 -8.75 -11.17 3.12
C LYS A 50 -9.48 -10.44 4.25
N GLN A 51 -8.79 -10.15 5.35
CA GLN A 51 -9.36 -9.37 6.45
C GLN A 51 -8.77 -7.97 6.45
N SER A 52 -9.63 -6.97 6.59
CA SER A 52 -9.22 -5.59 6.72
C SER A 52 -8.53 -5.37 8.05
N ILE A 53 -7.29 -4.90 8.05
CA ILE A 53 -6.53 -4.68 9.28
C ILE A 53 -6.25 -3.22 9.56
N ASP A 54 -6.22 -2.37 8.53
CA ASP A 54 -5.97 -0.95 8.72
C ASP A 54 -6.42 -0.16 7.49
N ALA A 55 -6.81 1.08 7.71
CA ALA A 55 -7.21 1.97 6.63
C ALA A 55 -7.10 3.42 7.11
N GLY A 56 -6.95 4.33 6.16
CA GLY A 56 -6.89 5.75 6.51
C GLY A 56 -6.61 6.62 5.28
N THR A 57 -6.39 7.90 5.53
CA THR A 57 -6.02 8.87 4.49
C THR A 57 -4.90 9.75 5.02
N ASP A 58 -3.93 10.04 4.17
CA ASP A 58 -2.84 10.96 4.49
C ASP A 58 -2.07 11.29 3.22
N GLU A 59 -1.05 12.09 3.33
CA GLU A 59 -0.18 12.43 2.21
C GLU A 59 0.65 11.22 1.80
N GLU A 60 0.89 11.07 0.50
CA GLU A 60 1.67 9.96 -0.05
C GLU A 60 3.02 9.80 0.65
N GLU A 61 3.73 10.91 0.86
CA GLU A 61 5.06 10.88 1.47
C GLU A 61 5.07 10.40 2.92
N LYS A 62 3.91 10.40 3.59
CA LYS A 62 3.76 9.85 4.93
C LYS A 62 3.29 8.40 4.91
N ILE A 63 2.41 8.08 3.97
CA ILE A 63 1.82 6.75 3.86
C ILE A 63 2.86 5.72 3.41
N ILE A 64 3.64 6.02 2.40
CA ILE A 64 4.56 5.04 1.81
C ILE A 64 5.63 4.58 2.80
N PRO A 65 6.31 5.47 3.56
CA PRO A 65 7.24 5.01 4.59
C PRO A 65 6.56 4.17 5.68
N MET A 66 5.34 4.52 6.05
CA MET A 66 4.55 3.78 7.04
C MET A 66 4.25 2.36 6.54
N LEU A 67 3.80 2.23 5.31
CA LEU A 67 3.50 0.93 4.71
C LEU A 67 4.78 0.10 4.53
N LYS A 68 5.87 0.74 4.15
CA LYS A 68 7.15 0.07 4.04
C LYS A 68 7.59 -0.54 5.36
N ARG A 69 7.44 0.22 6.45
CA ARG A 69 7.75 -0.28 7.80
C ARG A 69 6.86 -1.45 8.17
N TYR A 70 5.57 -1.34 7.91
CA TYR A 70 4.63 -2.42 8.16
C TYR A 70 5.04 -3.70 7.43
N LEU A 71 5.37 -3.58 6.15
CA LEU A 71 5.79 -4.74 5.34
C LEU A 71 7.08 -5.35 5.85
N ASN A 72 8.04 -4.53 6.25
CA ASN A 72 9.32 -5.01 6.78
C ASN A 72 9.14 -5.74 8.11
N ASP A 73 8.28 -5.22 8.98
CA ASP A 73 8.00 -5.85 10.27
C ASP A 73 7.34 -7.21 10.08
N ASN A 74 6.40 -7.32 9.14
CA ASN A 74 5.76 -8.58 8.83
C ASN A 74 6.73 -9.61 8.26
N ARG A 75 7.68 -9.18 7.44
CA ARG A 75 8.69 -10.08 6.88
C ARG A 75 9.64 -10.61 7.95
N ARG A 76 9.84 -9.86 9.04
CA ARG A 76 10.70 -10.28 10.15
C ARG A 76 10.02 -11.29 11.05
N ALA A 77 8.71 -11.36 11.01
CA ALA A 77 7.95 -12.26 11.88
C ALA A 77 7.99 -13.72 11.44
N VAL A 78 8.68 -14.00 10.35
CA VAL A 78 8.79 -15.36 9.80
C VAL A 78 10.02 -16.08 10.35
#